data_e4da22516e71e4b01f95de5a03d27a0e
#
_entry.id   e4da22516e71e4b01f95de5a03d27a0e
#
_cell.length_a   1.000
_cell.length_b   1.000
_cell.length_c   1.000
_cell.angle_alpha   90.00
_cell.angle_beta   90.00
_cell.angle_gamma   90.00
#
_symmetry.space_group_name_H-M   'P 1'
#
loop_
_entity.id
_entity.type
_entity.pdbx_description
1 polymer ?
#
loop_
_entity_poly.entity_id
_entity_poly.type
_entity_poly.pdbx_seq_one_letter_code
_entity_poly.pdbx_strand_id
1 'polypeptide(L)'
;MDRPPTHVDGHQHVHVFPGVRDTFAKVLQNENITWTRMPIDNQLEKCDWINAERKKFYNDVVIMAKESSKIFKNYNINFTKRFIGMCCMGKDMTLQRLKSAILDYKCSEESHSCEIMVHPGYAALPGIGGCGTGPDDFALSPEREHEMNILCSQNWKNLIKDINAELVCFTQILLIKDNV
;
A
#
# COMPACT_ATOMS: atom_id res chain seq x y z
N MET A 1 -19.03 15.26 -4.98
CA MET A 1 -18.84 14.35 -3.82
C MET A 1 -19.03 15.19 -2.57
N ASP A 2 -19.84 14.74 -1.63
CA ASP A 2 -20.12 15.53 -0.40
C ASP A 2 -19.00 15.49 0.65
N ARG A 3 -17.94 14.71 0.41
CA ARG A 3 -16.78 14.62 1.29
C ARG A 3 -15.48 14.61 0.47
N PRO A 4 -14.46 15.39 0.86
CA PRO A 4 -13.15 15.36 0.22
C PRO A 4 -12.46 14.00 0.47
N PRO A 5 -11.59 13.56 -0.44
CA PRO A 5 -10.76 12.37 -0.18
C PRO A 5 -9.86 12.58 1.03
N THR A 6 -9.68 11.53 1.82
CA THR A 6 -8.77 11.55 2.99
C THR A 6 -7.32 11.36 2.59
N HIS A 7 -7.10 10.65 1.50
CA HIS A 7 -5.80 10.38 0.88
C HIS A 7 -5.98 10.07 -0.60
N VAL A 8 -4.89 10.14 -1.35
CA VAL A 8 -4.83 9.74 -2.77
C VAL A 8 -3.51 9.01 -3.01
N ASP A 9 -3.55 7.97 -3.82
CA ASP A 9 -2.38 7.26 -4.33
C ASP A 9 -2.52 7.00 -5.84
N GLY A 10 -1.49 6.48 -6.47
CA GLY A 10 -1.49 6.17 -7.91
C GLY A 10 -1.54 4.68 -8.17
N HIS A 11 -2.34 4.26 -9.17
CA HIS A 11 -2.30 2.90 -9.70
C HIS A 11 -0.87 2.52 -10.10
N GLN A 12 -0.43 1.29 -9.77
CA GLN A 12 0.95 0.83 -9.97
C GLN A 12 2.01 1.82 -9.43
N HIS A 13 1.66 2.55 -8.38
CA HIS A 13 2.54 3.52 -7.71
C HIS A 13 3.02 4.67 -8.59
N VAL A 14 2.31 5.03 -9.67
CA VAL A 14 2.70 6.08 -10.62
C VAL A 14 2.97 7.44 -9.94
N HIS A 15 2.36 7.71 -8.80
CA HIS A 15 2.52 8.94 -8.03
C HIS A 15 3.94 9.18 -7.50
N VAL A 16 4.80 8.14 -7.44
CA VAL A 16 6.21 8.29 -7.03
C VAL A 16 7.18 8.38 -8.23
N PHE A 17 6.69 8.28 -9.45
CA PHE A 17 7.54 8.33 -10.65
C PHE A 17 8.11 9.75 -10.89
N PRO A 18 9.36 9.88 -11.33
CA PRO A 18 10.04 11.18 -11.50
C PRO A 18 9.27 12.21 -12.33
N GLY A 19 8.57 11.78 -13.37
CA GLY A 19 7.77 12.69 -14.22
C GLY A 19 6.39 13.06 -13.64
N VAL A 20 5.97 12.48 -12.52
CA VAL A 20 4.62 12.63 -11.96
C VAL A 20 4.63 13.23 -10.55
N ARG A 21 5.58 12.83 -9.71
CA ARG A 21 5.58 13.08 -8.25
C ARG A 21 5.46 14.55 -7.86
N ASP A 22 6.12 15.46 -8.59
CA ASP A 22 6.08 16.89 -8.29
C ASP A 22 4.71 17.50 -8.58
N THR A 23 4.15 17.18 -9.75
CA THR A 23 2.80 17.61 -10.12
C THR A 23 1.76 17.01 -9.19
N PHE A 24 1.89 15.73 -8.86
CA PHE A 24 1.03 15.03 -7.91
C PHE A 24 1.04 15.73 -6.55
N ALA A 25 2.21 16.01 -5.99
CA ALA A 25 2.35 16.70 -4.71
C ALA A 25 1.70 18.09 -4.72
N LYS A 26 1.91 18.85 -5.79
CA LYS A 26 1.30 20.18 -5.96
C LYS A 26 -0.22 20.12 -6.02
N VAL A 27 -0.77 19.14 -6.74
CA VAL A 27 -2.23 18.94 -6.80
C VAL A 27 -2.80 18.59 -5.42
N LEU A 28 -2.19 17.65 -4.71
CA LEU A 28 -2.64 17.30 -3.37
C LEU A 28 -2.64 18.50 -2.43
N GLN A 29 -1.58 19.32 -2.46
CA GLN A 29 -1.51 20.53 -1.65
C GLN A 29 -2.63 21.52 -2.00
N ASN A 30 -2.89 21.76 -3.28
CA ASN A 30 -3.94 22.66 -3.75
C ASN A 30 -5.34 22.21 -3.33
N GLU A 31 -5.56 20.89 -3.31
CA GLU A 31 -6.84 20.27 -2.92
C GLU A 31 -6.94 20.01 -1.41
N ASN A 32 -5.96 20.44 -0.61
CA ASN A 32 -5.87 20.18 0.82
C ASN A 32 -5.92 18.69 1.20
N ILE A 33 -5.39 17.81 0.36
CA ILE A 33 -5.25 16.39 0.63
C ILE A 33 -3.87 16.14 1.23
N THR A 34 -3.84 15.76 2.49
CA THR A 34 -2.59 15.72 3.28
C THR A 34 -1.98 14.34 3.43
N TRP A 35 -2.55 13.30 2.83
CA TRP A 35 -2.04 11.94 2.91
C TRP A 35 -1.89 11.27 1.54
N THR A 36 -0.83 10.49 1.41
CA THR A 36 -0.60 9.61 0.27
C THR A 36 0.08 8.32 0.71
N ARG A 37 0.12 7.34 -0.18
CA ARG A 37 0.93 6.12 -0.02
C ARG A 37 2.40 6.40 -0.20
N MET A 38 3.23 5.72 0.60
CA MET A 38 4.68 5.67 0.40
C MET A 38 5.12 4.21 0.24
N PRO A 39 5.25 3.70 -1.01
CA PRO A 39 5.48 2.28 -1.27
C PRO A 39 6.95 1.87 -1.04
N ILE A 40 7.42 1.97 0.19
CA ILE A 40 8.75 1.51 0.61
C ILE A 40 8.58 0.18 1.36
N ASP A 41 8.57 -0.92 0.61
CA ASP A 41 8.46 -2.27 1.16
C ASP A 41 9.86 -2.86 1.43
N ASN A 42 10.29 -2.78 2.67
CA ASN A 42 11.62 -3.25 3.08
C ASN A 42 11.73 -4.79 3.16
N GLN A 43 10.63 -5.53 2.92
CA GLN A 43 10.65 -6.99 2.93
C GLN A 43 11.09 -7.60 1.60
N LEU A 44 11.16 -6.83 0.53
CA LEU A 44 11.44 -7.31 -0.82
C LEU A 44 12.75 -8.10 -0.94
N GLU A 45 13.77 -7.74 -0.18
CA GLU A 45 15.05 -8.45 -0.20
C GLU A 45 14.93 -9.90 0.28
N LYS A 46 14.02 -10.15 1.24
CA LYS A 46 13.78 -11.46 1.85
C LYS A 46 12.84 -12.34 0.99
N CYS A 47 12.28 -11.81 -0.08
CA CYS A 47 11.30 -12.51 -0.92
C CYS A 47 12.00 -13.30 -2.02
N ASP A 48 12.07 -14.61 -1.87
CA ASP A 48 12.58 -15.56 -2.86
C ASP A 48 11.47 -16.11 -3.79
N TRP A 49 10.19 -15.88 -3.44
CA TRP A 49 9.02 -16.33 -4.18
C TRP A 49 8.58 -15.37 -5.30
N ILE A 50 9.09 -14.13 -5.32
CA ILE A 50 8.81 -13.14 -6.36
C ILE A 50 9.77 -13.35 -7.52
N ASN A 51 9.24 -13.44 -8.76
CA ASN A 51 10.10 -13.56 -9.92
C ASN A 51 11.01 -12.33 -10.13
N ALA A 52 12.11 -12.51 -10.82
CA ALA A 52 13.16 -11.50 -10.96
C ALA A 52 12.68 -10.20 -11.62
N GLU A 53 11.80 -10.29 -12.63
CA GLU A 53 11.26 -9.12 -13.33
C GLU A 53 10.38 -8.27 -12.42
N ARG A 54 9.43 -8.90 -11.71
CA ARG A 54 8.57 -8.24 -10.75
C ARG A 54 9.38 -7.67 -9.58
N LYS A 55 10.37 -8.41 -9.09
CA LYS A 55 11.25 -7.93 -8.00
C LYS A 55 12.05 -6.71 -8.44
N LYS A 56 12.53 -6.69 -9.69
CA LYS A 56 13.20 -5.52 -10.25
C LYS A 56 12.27 -4.30 -10.28
N PHE A 57 11.06 -4.44 -10.82
CA PHE A 57 10.06 -3.37 -10.85
C PHE A 57 9.77 -2.82 -9.44
N TYR A 58 9.56 -3.69 -8.46
CA TYR A 58 9.31 -3.27 -7.08
C TYR A 58 10.49 -2.53 -6.46
N ASN A 59 11.72 -2.97 -6.71
CA ASN A 59 12.91 -2.27 -6.25
C ASN A 59 13.04 -0.88 -6.89
N ASP A 60 12.74 -0.74 -8.17
CA ASP A 60 12.71 0.54 -8.87
C ASP A 60 11.65 1.47 -8.22
N VAL A 61 10.46 0.95 -7.90
CA VAL A 61 9.41 1.70 -7.16
C VAL A 61 9.91 2.15 -5.78
N VAL A 62 10.58 1.29 -5.02
CA VAL A 62 11.13 1.64 -3.70
C VAL A 62 12.17 2.77 -3.81
N ILE A 63 13.04 2.73 -4.82
CA ILE A 63 14.02 3.80 -5.06
C ILE A 63 13.30 5.13 -5.34
N MET A 64 12.34 5.12 -6.28
CA MET A 64 11.57 6.32 -6.63
C MET A 64 10.75 6.83 -5.43
N ALA A 65 10.20 5.95 -4.60
CA ALA A 65 9.47 6.32 -3.39
C ALA A 65 10.38 7.01 -2.36
N LYS A 66 11.58 6.49 -2.13
CA LYS A 66 12.56 7.13 -1.24
C LYS A 66 12.92 8.55 -1.68
N GLU A 67 13.10 8.77 -2.98
CA GLU A 67 13.34 10.10 -3.54
C GLU A 67 12.11 11.02 -3.38
N SER A 68 10.90 10.48 -3.64
CA SER A 68 9.64 11.21 -3.53
C SER A 68 9.32 11.64 -2.11
N SER A 69 9.81 10.93 -1.10
CA SER A 69 9.54 11.23 0.31
C SER A 69 9.96 12.65 0.72
N LYS A 70 11.07 13.14 0.17
CA LYS A 70 11.54 14.51 0.42
C LYS A 70 10.63 15.55 -0.22
N ILE A 71 10.19 15.27 -1.45
CA ILE A 71 9.27 16.14 -2.19
C ILE A 71 7.95 16.25 -1.43
N PHE A 72 7.34 15.12 -1.10
CA PHE A 72 6.06 15.09 -0.40
C PHE A 72 6.10 15.81 0.95
N LYS A 73 7.19 15.68 1.71
CA LYS A 73 7.40 16.44 2.95
C LYS A 73 7.42 17.95 2.72
N ASN A 74 8.06 18.42 1.62
CA ASN A 74 8.10 19.85 1.29
C ASN A 74 6.70 20.43 0.97
N TYR A 75 5.77 19.59 0.54
CA TYR A 75 4.37 19.95 0.30
C TYR A 75 3.45 19.65 1.49
N ASN A 76 4.00 19.32 2.68
CA ASN A 76 3.27 18.92 3.87
C ASN A 76 2.35 17.71 3.68
N ILE A 77 2.75 16.78 2.79
CA ILE A 77 2.03 15.55 2.54
C ILE A 77 2.59 14.46 3.46
N ASN A 78 1.71 13.86 4.23
CA ASN A 78 2.02 12.78 5.14
C ASN A 78 1.90 11.41 4.45
N PHE A 79 2.55 10.43 5.04
CA PHE A 79 2.43 9.02 4.66
C PHE A 79 2.69 8.16 5.90
N THR A 80 2.22 6.91 5.86
CA THR A 80 2.50 5.95 6.93
C THR A 80 4.00 5.69 7.02
N LYS A 81 4.49 5.44 8.22
CA LYS A 81 5.92 5.15 8.41
C LYS A 81 6.34 3.85 7.76
N ARG A 82 5.39 2.96 7.47
CA ARG A 82 5.63 1.63 6.94
C ARG A 82 4.61 1.26 5.89
N PHE A 83 5.09 0.44 4.96
CA PHE A 83 4.28 -0.09 3.87
C PHE A 83 4.60 -1.58 3.68
N ILE A 84 3.56 -2.36 3.49
CA ILE A 84 3.58 -3.78 3.15
C ILE A 84 2.64 -3.98 1.96
N GLY A 85 2.98 -4.87 1.03
CA GLY A 85 2.05 -5.25 -0.01
C GLY A 85 2.72 -5.76 -1.27
N MET A 86 3.85 -5.20 -1.68
CA MET A 86 4.59 -5.71 -2.84
C MET A 86 5.19 -7.10 -2.57
N CYS A 87 5.57 -7.35 -1.31
CA CYS A 87 6.10 -8.65 -0.89
C CYS A 87 5.03 -9.75 -0.74
N CYS A 88 3.77 -9.40 -0.59
CA CYS A 88 2.70 -10.35 -0.28
C CYS A 88 1.36 -9.95 -0.90
N MET A 89 1.33 -9.73 -2.21
CA MET A 89 0.10 -9.47 -2.96
C MET A 89 -0.32 -10.69 -3.81
N GLY A 90 -1.57 -10.71 -4.20
CA GLY A 90 -2.13 -11.75 -5.04
C GLY A 90 -1.98 -13.14 -4.42
N LYS A 91 -1.59 -14.12 -5.24
CA LYS A 91 -1.36 -15.51 -4.77
C LYS A 91 -0.30 -15.64 -3.68
N ASP A 92 0.57 -14.65 -3.58
CA ASP A 92 1.65 -14.61 -2.60
C ASP A 92 1.18 -14.11 -1.22
N MET A 93 -0.04 -13.60 -1.11
CA MET A 93 -0.66 -13.26 0.16
C MET A 93 -0.96 -14.52 0.96
N THR A 94 -0.32 -14.67 2.10
CA THR A 94 -0.63 -15.70 3.10
C THR A 94 -0.61 -15.07 4.49
N LEU A 95 -1.38 -15.64 5.41
CA LEU A 95 -1.40 -15.16 6.81
C LEU A 95 0.00 -15.20 7.44
N GLN A 96 0.80 -16.20 7.09
CA GLN A 96 2.16 -16.33 7.60
C GLN A 96 3.07 -15.21 7.09
N ARG A 97 3.02 -14.89 5.78
CA ARG A 97 3.79 -13.80 5.19
C ARG A 97 3.37 -12.44 5.73
N LEU A 98 2.05 -12.20 5.82
CA LEU A 98 1.52 -10.97 6.44
C LEU A 98 1.98 -10.83 7.89
N LYS A 99 1.86 -11.90 8.69
CA LYS A 99 2.35 -11.92 10.08
C LYS A 99 3.83 -11.60 10.16
N SER A 100 4.65 -12.27 9.36
CA SER A 100 6.10 -12.03 9.33
C SER A 100 6.42 -10.60 8.95
N ALA A 101 5.81 -10.07 7.89
CA ALA A 101 6.02 -8.70 7.44
C ALA A 101 5.63 -7.68 8.52
N ILE A 102 4.49 -7.86 9.18
CA ILE A 102 4.05 -6.95 10.24
C ILE A 102 4.97 -7.02 11.46
N LEU A 103 5.38 -8.22 11.89
CA LEU A 103 6.21 -8.42 13.09
C LEU A 103 7.64 -7.92 12.90
N ASP A 104 8.21 -8.07 11.70
CA ASP A 104 9.55 -7.49 11.40
C ASP A 104 9.58 -5.98 11.64
N TYR A 105 8.43 -5.34 11.57
CA TYR A 105 8.29 -3.91 11.85
C TYR A 105 8.07 -3.60 13.34
N LYS A 106 7.52 -4.51 14.12
CA LYS A 106 7.30 -4.29 15.57
C LYS A 106 8.60 -4.19 16.38
N CYS A 107 9.69 -4.72 15.86
CA CYS A 107 11.00 -4.69 16.53
C CYS A 107 11.69 -3.32 16.52
N SER A 108 11.12 -2.30 15.87
CA SER A 108 11.65 -0.93 15.88
C SER A 108 10.74 -0.02 16.71
N GLU A 109 11.30 0.62 17.70
CA GLU A 109 10.62 1.41 18.73
C GLU A 109 9.78 2.61 18.22
N GLU A 110 9.88 2.96 16.94
CA GLU A 110 9.27 4.19 16.41
C GLU A 110 8.03 4.00 15.55
N SER A 111 7.44 2.80 15.44
CA SER A 111 6.41 2.59 14.43
C SER A 111 5.01 2.50 15.00
N HIS A 112 4.26 3.52 14.74
CA HIS A 112 2.85 3.58 15.13
C HIS A 112 1.87 3.36 13.97
N SER A 113 2.29 3.41 12.70
CA SER A 113 1.38 3.22 11.55
C SER A 113 2.02 2.41 10.41
N CYS A 114 1.23 1.49 9.85
CA CYS A 114 1.61 0.68 8.69
C CYS A 114 0.45 0.64 7.69
N GLU A 115 0.71 0.92 6.43
CA GLU A 115 -0.23 0.69 5.35
C GLU A 115 0.01 -0.69 4.75
N ILE A 116 -1.07 -1.46 4.58
CA ILE A 116 -1.05 -2.73 3.86
C ILE A 116 -1.80 -2.54 2.55
N MET A 117 -1.09 -2.62 1.42
CA MET A 117 -1.71 -2.58 0.10
C MET A 117 -2.40 -3.91 -0.20
N VAL A 118 -3.66 -3.84 -0.61
CA VAL A 118 -4.49 -5.00 -0.93
C VAL A 118 -5.38 -4.71 -2.14
N HIS A 119 -5.81 -5.77 -2.83
CA HIS A 119 -6.63 -5.67 -4.05
C HIS A 119 -7.87 -6.58 -3.98
N PRO A 120 -8.66 -6.56 -2.90
CA PRO A 120 -9.78 -7.48 -2.74
C PRO A 120 -10.85 -7.25 -3.82
N GLY A 121 -11.34 -8.33 -4.41
CA GLY A 121 -12.40 -8.27 -5.43
C GLY A 121 -12.54 -9.56 -6.19
N TYR A 122 -13.53 -9.63 -7.06
CA TYR A 122 -13.71 -10.73 -8.00
C TYR A 122 -12.88 -10.51 -9.27
N ALA A 123 -12.58 -11.59 -9.98
CA ALA A 123 -11.94 -11.52 -11.29
C ALA A 123 -12.82 -10.71 -12.26
N ALA A 124 -12.20 -9.80 -13.00
CA ALA A 124 -12.88 -9.04 -14.05
C ALA A 124 -13.27 -9.96 -15.21
N LEU A 125 -14.31 -9.59 -15.92
CA LEU A 125 -14.68 -10.28 -17.17
C LEU A 125 -13.79 -9.76 -18.32
N PRO A 126 -13.36 -10.64 -19.25
CA PRO A 126 -12.60 -10.21 -20.42
C PRO A 126 -13.30 -9.09 -21.20
N GLY A 127 -12.58 -8.03 -21.51
CA GLY A 127 -13.08 -6.90 -22.28
C GLY A 127 -14.02 -5.94 -21.52
N ILE A 128 -14.27 -6.15 -20.21
CA ILE A 128 -15.13 -5.28 -19.40
C ILE A 128 -14.32 -4.57 -18.34
N GLY A 129 -14.32 -3.25 -18.38
CA GLY A 129 -13.59 -2.41 -17.42
C GLY A 129 -12.11 -2.26 -17.74
N GLY A 130 -11.31 -1.89 -16.74
CA GLY A 130 -9.89 -1.61 -16.90
C GLY A 130 -9.59 -0.19 -17.40
N CYS A 131 -8.31 0.08 -17.64
CA CYS A 131 -7.80 1.36 -18.13
C CYS A 131 -7.37 1.24 -19.60
N GLY A 132 -8.13 1.80 -20.51
CA GLY A 132 -7.77 1.83 -21.93
C GLY A 132 -8.04 0.52 -22.67
N THR A 133 -7.09 -0.40 -22.70
CA THR A 133 -7.17 -1.68 -23.47
C THR A 133 -7.95 -2.80 -22.77
N GLY A 134 -8.54 -2.54 -21.63
CA GLY A 134 -9.26 -3.52 -20.82
C GLY A 134 -8.56 -3.85 -19.50
N PRO A 135 -9.09 -4.82 -18.74
CA PRO A 135 -8.48 -5.23 -17.49
C PRO A 135 -7.13 -5.95 -17.75
N ASP A 136 -6.16 -5.71 -16.89
CA ASP A 136 -4.87 -6.39 -16.90
C ASP A 136 -4.97 -7.86 -16.41
N ASP A 137 -3.90 -8.63 -16.58
CA ASP A 137 -3.86 -10.05 -16.23
C ASP A 137 -4.14 -10.28 -14.73
N PHE A 138 -3.72 -9.36 -13.86
CA PHE A 138 -3.99 -9.45 -12.44
C PHE A 138 -5.48 -9.24 -12.13
N ALA A 139 -6.12 -8.29 -12.81
CA ALA A 139 -7.56 -8.07 -12.67
C ALA A 139 -8.40 -9.24 -13.19
N LEU A 140 -7.92 -9.96 -14.21
CA LEU A 140 -8.56 -11.15 -14.78
C LEU A 140 -8.30 -12.42 -13.95
N SER A 141 -7.31 -12.42 -13.08
CA SER A 141 -6.91 -13.58 -12.29
C SER A 141 -7.78 -13.77 -11.04
N PRO A 142 -7.82 -14.98 -10.45
CA PRO A 142 -8.48 -15.22 -9.17
C PRO A 142 -7.68 -14.67 -7.97
N GLU A 143 -6.56 -14.03 -8.18
CA GLU A 143 -5.66 -13.58 -7.11
C GLU A 143 -6.30 -12.50 -6.22
N ARG A 144 -7.17 -11.66 -6.79
CA ARG A 144 -7.93 -10.65 -6.03
C ARG A 144 -8.97 -11.28 -5.10
N GLU A 145 -9.63 -12.33 -5.55
CA GLU A 145 -10.57 -13.09 -4.72
C GLU A 145 -9.85 -13.86 -3.62
N HIS A 146 -8.65 -14.37 -3.90
CA HIS A 146 -7.77 -14.96 -2.90
C HIS A 146 -7.42 -13.97 -1.79
N GLU A 147 -7.00 -12.75 -2.13
CA GLU A 147 -6.76 -11.69 -1.13
C GLU A 147 -8.03 -11.40 -0.31
N MET A 148 -9.17 -11.24 -0.96
CA MET A 148 -10.44 -10.99 -0.30
C MET A 148 -10.80 -12.09 0.71
N ASN A 149 -10.65 -13.36 0.32
CA ASN A 149 -10.95 -14.49 1.19
C ASN A 149 -10.04 -14.53 2.42
N ILE A 150 -8.75 -14.21 2.28
CA ILE A 150 -7.83 -14.10 3.42
C ILE A 150 -8.24 -12.96 4.34
N LEU A 151 -8.47 -11.78 3.81
CA LEU A 151 -8.79 -10.57 4.58
C LEU A 151 -10.16 -10.65 5.29
N CYS A 152 -11.11 -11.37 4.71
CA CYS A 152 -12.42 -11.62 5.32
C CYS A 152 -12.41 -12.77 6.35
N SER A 153 -11.33 -13.55 6.41
CA SER A 153 -11.25 -14.75 7.25
C SER A 153 -11.22 -14.43 8.75
N GLN A 154 -11.72 -15.36 9.56
CA GLN A 154 -11.60 -15.26 11.02
C GLN A 154 -10.12 -15.33 11.46
N ASN A 155 -9.28 -16.06 10.73
CA ASN A 155 -7.86 -16.17 11.02
C ASN A 155 -7.13 -14.84 10.88
N TRP A 156 -7.48 -14.03 9.87
CA TRP A 156 -6.95 -12.66 9.74
C TRP A 156 -7.38 -11.79 10.93
N LYS A 157 -8.66 -11.83 11.30
CA LYS A 157 -9.17 -11.07 12.45
C LYS A 157 -8.49 -11.45 13.76
N ASN A 158 -8.24 -12.75 13.94
CA ASN A 158 -7.50 -13.25 15.10
C ASN A 158 -6.03 -12.76 15.06
N LEU A 159 -5.38 -12.84 13.90
CA LEU A 159 -4.01 -12.35 13.73
C LEU A 159 -3.86 -10.88 14.14
N ILE A 160 -4.77 -10.00 13.68
CA ILE A 160 -4.75 -8.56 14.04
C ILE A 160 -4.84 -8.39 15.57
N LYS A 161 -5.72 -9.15 16.24
CA LYS A 161 -5.82 -9.13 17.72
C LYS A 161 -4.54 -9.64 18.40
N ASP A 162 -4.02 -10.78 17.95
CA ASP A 162 -2.85 -11.43 18.54
C ASP A 162 -1.60 -10.54 18.47
N ILE A 163 -1.47 -9.76 17.41
CA ILE A 163 -0.38 -8.79 17.27
C ILE A 163 -0.68 -7.44 17.92
N ASN A 164 -1.81 -7.31 18.63
CA ASN A 164 -2.25 -6.05 19.24
C ASN A 164 -2.20 -4.87 18.26
N ALA A 165 -2.81 -5.04 17.09
CA ALA A 165 -2.95 -4.01 16.07
C ALA A 165 -4.41 -3.60 15.93
N GLU A 166 -4.62 -2.38 15.45
CA GLU A 166 -5.93 -1.81 15.16
C GLU A 166 -6.00 -1.38 13.69
N LEU A 167 -7.12 -1.67 13.02
CA LEU A 167 -7.40 -1.15 11.69
C LEU A 167 -8.02 0.23 11.81
N VAL A 168 -7.38 1.21 11.23
CA VAL A 168 -7.79 2.63 11.33
C VAL A 168 -7.90 3.26 9.95
N CYS A 169 -8.70 4.30 9.81
CA CYS A 169 -8.70 5.13 8.61
C CYS A 169 -7.64 6.25 8.72
N PHE A 170 -7.27 6.86 7.57
CA PHE A 170 -6.23 7.91 7.54
C PHE A 170 -6.55 9.10 8.44
N THR A 171 -7.82 9.45 8.63
CA THR A 171 -8.22 10.54 9.54
C THR A 171 -7.95 10.23 11.01
N GLN A 172 -7.96 8.96 11.42
CA GLN A 172 -7.67 8.55 12.79
C GLN A 172 -6.15 8.57 13.09
N ILE A 173 -5.31 8.40 12.08
CA ILE A 173 -3.85 8.42 12.26
C ILE A 173 -3.38 9.79 12.76
N LEU A 174 -4.02 10.88 12.38
CA LEU A 174 -3.71 12.23 12.85
C LEU A 174 -3.93 12.37 14.37
N LEU A 175 -5.01 11.79 14.88
CA LEU A 175 -5.37 11.86 16.30
C LEU A 175 -4.38 11.10 17.21
N ILE A 176 -3.70 10.08 16.66
CA ILE A 176 -2.71 9.30 17.40
C ILE A 176 -1.41 10.10 17.57
N LYS A 177 -1.06 10.98 16.62
CA LYS A 177 0.16 11.80 16.68
C LYS A 177 0.09 12.90 17.74
N ASP A 178 -1.10 13.40 18.06
CA ASP A 178 -1.28 14.51 18.99
C ASP A 178 -1.31 14.07 20.46
N ASN A 179 -1.25 12.76 20.75
CA ASN A 179 -1.33 12.17 22.08
C ASN A 179 -0.03 11.46 22.53
N VAL A 180 1.11 11.72 21.88
CA VAL A 180 2.43 11.15 22.24
C VAL A 180 3.45 12.24 22.53
#